data_793b9d3f9389d802cd4c34e29f5c62e2
#
_entry.id   793b9d3f9389d802cd4c34e29f5c62e2
#
_cell.length_a   1.000
_cell.length_b   1.000
_cell.length_c   1.000
_cell.angle_alpha   90.00
_cell.angle_beta   90.00
_cell.angle_gamma   90.00
#
_symmetry.space_group_name_H-M   'P 1'
#
loop_
_entity.id
_entity.type
_entity.pdbx_description
1 polymer ?
#
loop_
_entity_poly.entity_id
_entity_poly.type
_entity_poly.pdbx_seq_one_letter_code
_entity_poly.pdbx_strand_id
1 'polypeptide(L)'
;MSALAERLTLVRHSDEEAWIENVAREMATILGHEIGQRGRARMLLSGGTTPAPVYELLAEQPLEWARVEVGLADERWLSPQDRDSNAWLVRHSFLNLAEGAHFDPLVRVGKSLAECVHDANLQAEYSQPACLVVLGMGNDGHTASLFPGSRDLERALQGSKPYAALDASGCPVARDWHLRITLTPRGLASVGNRLLLLRGKQKLEVLEAALASGDVHRYPVLAAIDAPGPKLRVHWCG
;
A
#
# COMPACT_ATOMS: atom_id res chain seq x y z
N MET A 1 11.30 -10.67 22.65
CA MET A 1 10.58 -10.13 21.45
C MET A 1 11.52 -10.32 20.27
N SER A 2 11.01 -10.73 19.11
CA SER A 2 11.87 -10.84 17.91
C SER A 2 12.32 -9.45 17.45
N ALA A 3 13.50 -9.34 16.83
CA ALA A 3 13.99 -8.08 16.26
C ALA A 3 12.99 -7.42 15.29
N LEU A 4 12.18 -8.23 14.59
CA LEU A 4 11.09 -7.76 13.71
C LEU A 4 9.96 -7.08 14.49
N ALA A 5 9.61 -7.55 15.70
CA ALA A 5 8.59 -6.92 16.53
C ALA A 5 8.99 -5.49 16.98
N GLU A 6 10.27 -5.19 17.04
CA GLU A 6 10.76 -3.85 17.35
C GLU A 6 10.67 -2.88 16.17
N ARG A 7 10.47 -3.39 14.96
CA ARG A 7 10.37 -2.60 13.72
C ARG A 7 8.94 -2.18 13.37
N LEU A 8 7.96 -2.57 14.16
CA LEU A 8 6.58 -2.13 14.02
C LEU A 8 6.05 -1.48 15.30
N THR A 9 4.96 -0.72 15.17
CA THR A 9 4.16 -0.22 16.27
C THR A 9 2.72 -0.66 16.04
N LEU A 10 2.15 -1.42 16.98
CA LEU A 10 0.75 -1.86 16.91
C LEU A 10 -0.14 -0.87 17.67
N VAL A 11 -1.05 -0.23 16.94
CA VAL A 11 -2.08 0.67 17.46
C VAL A 11 -3.41 -0.08 17.45
N ARG A 12 -3.96 -0.32 18.63
CA ARG A 12 -5.26 -0.99 18.81
C ARG A 12 -6.36 0.05 18.97
N HIS A 13 -7.44 -0.11 18.24
CA HIS A 13 -8.61 0.76 18.33
C HIS A 13 -9.76 0.02 19.02
N SER A 14 -10.64 0.77 19.70
CA SER A 14 -11.77 0.22 20.45
C SER A 14 -12.77 -0.50 19.54
N ASP A 15 -13.00 0.06 18.35
CA ASP A 15 -14.00 -0.35 17.37
C ASP A 15 -13.63 0.14 15.96
N GLU A 16 -14.46 -0.20 14.99
CA GLU A 16 -14.24 0.15 13.58
C GLU A 16 -14.37 1.66 13.35
N GLU A 17 -15.30 2.36 14.00
CA GLU A 17 -15.50 3.80 13.83
C GLU A 17 -14.27 4.58 14.31
N ALA A 18 -13.80 4.30 15.51
CA ALA A 18 -12.56 4.90 16.05
C ALA A 18 -11.34 4.56 15.21
N TRP A 19 -11.30 3.35 14.62
CA TRP A 19 -10.22 2.96 13.71
C TRP A 19 -10.24 3.79 12.43
N ILE A 20 -11.41 3.94 11.76
CA ILE A 20 -11.56 4.76 10.55
C ILE A 20 -11.16 6.20 10.83
N GLU A 21 -11.73 6.82 11.88
CA GLU A 21 -11.47 8.22 12.23
C GLU A 21 -9.99 8.49 12.54
N ASN A 22 -9.38 7.66 13.38
CA ASN A 22 -8.01 7.89 13.81
C ASN A 22 -7.02 7.68 12.67
N VAL A 23 -7.24 6.67 11.80
CA VAL A 23 -6.37 6.45 10.64
C VAL A 23 -6.52 7.59 9.63
N ALA A 24 -7.74 8.02 9.30
CA ALA A 24 -7.97 9.12 8.38
C ALA A 24 -7.34 10.44 8.90
N ARG A 25 -7.49 10.73 10.19
CA ARG A 25 -6.87 11.89 10.84
C ARG A 25 -5.34 11.84 10.83
N GLU A 26 -4.76 10.67 11.06
CA GLU A 26 -3.31 10.48 11.00
C GLU A 26 -2.78 10.68 9.57
N MET A 27 -3.45 10.11 8.57
CA MET A 27 -3.11 10.33 7.16
C MET A 27 -3.19 11.81 6.80
N ALA A 28 -4.27 12.50 7.18
CA ALA A 28 -4.44 13.93 6.95
C ALA A 28 -3.33 14.76 7.61
N THR A 29 -2.92 14.40 8.83
CA THR A 29 -1.83 15.07 9.56
C THR A 29 -0.50 14.91 8.82
N ILE A 30 -0.18 13.70 8.33
CA ILE A 30 1.04 13.43 7.56
C ILE A 30 1.05 14.26 6.26
N LEU A 31 -0.05 14.23 5.52
CA LEU A 31 -0.18 14.99 4.26
C LEU A 31 -0.08 16.49 4.49
N GLY A 32 -0.81 17.02 5.49
CA GLY A 32 -0.78 18.45 5.84
C GLY A 32 0.61 18.92 6.27
N HIS A 33 1.31 18.10 7.06
CA HIS A 33 2.70 18.38 7.44
C HIS A 33 3.62 18.46 6.21
N GLU A 34 3.53 17.48 5.31
CA GLU A 34 4.37 17.43 4.09
C GLU A 34 4.06 18.60 3.15
N ILE A 35 2.78 18.95 2.97
CA ILE A 35 2.37 20.13 2.20
C ILE A 35 2.96 21.41 2.81
N GLY A 36 2.90 21.55 4.14
CA GLY A 36 3.47 22.70 4.86
C GLY A 36 4.98 22.81 4.72
N GLN A 37 5.71 21.67 4.68
CA GLN A 37 7.16 21.65 4.59
C GLN A 37 7.69 21.77 3.14
N ARG A 38 7.01 21.16 2.17
CA ARG A 38 7.51 21.00 0.80
C ARG A 38 6.58 21.56 -0.28
N GLY A 39 5.46 22.14 0.10
CA GLY A 39 4.46 22.71 -0.81
C GLY A 39 3.57 21.68 -1.49
N ARG A 40 3.87 20.38 -1.39
CA ARG A 40 3.09 19.26 -1.96
C ARG A 40 3.37 17.98 -1.19
N ALA A 41 2.46 17.02 -1.30
CA ALA A 41 2.60 15.68 -0.72
C ALA A 41 2.35 14.61 -1.78
N ARG A 42 2.98 13.43 -1.61
CA ARG A 42 2.71 12.24 -2.41
C ARG A 42 2.37 11.09 -1.49
N MET A 43 1.27 10.37 -1.79
CA MET A 43 0.88 9.16 -1.07
C MET A 43 0.65 7.99 -2.02
N LEU A 44 0.85 6.77 -1.51
CA LEU A 44 0.61 5.52 -2.22
C LEU A 44 -0.49 4.74 -1.50
N LEU A 45 -1.56 4.40 -2.22
CA LEU A 45 -2.72 3.71 -1.67
C LEU A 45 -2.78 2.27 -2.16
N SER A 46 -3.28 1.37 -1.32
CA SER A 46 -3.62 0.00 -1.69
C SER A 46 -5.10 -0.13 -2.00
N GLY A 47 -5.45 -1.15 -2.76
CA GLY A 47 -6.83 -1.57 -2.96
C GLY A 47 -7.40 -2.36 -1.79
N GLY A 48 -8.56 -2.97 -2.03
CA GLY A 48 -9.26 -3.79 -1.05
C GLY A 48 -10.38 -3.05 -0.32
N THR A 49 -11.29 -3.81 0.30
CA THR A 49 -12.45 -3.25 0.99
C THR A 49 -12.13 -2.67 2.37
N THR A 50 -11.02 -3.09 2.98
CA THR A 50 -10.60 -2.63 4.31
C THR A 50 -10.29 -1.14 4.35
N PRO A 51 -9.47 -0.56 3.43
CA PRO A 51 -9.11 0.85 3.51
C PRO A 51 -10.16 1.80 2.93
N ALA A 52 -11.15 1.34 2.16
CA ALA A 52 -12.10 2.20 1.46
C ALA A 52 -12.82 3.20 2.38
N PRO A 53 -13.39 2.82 3.55
CA PRO A 53 -14.04 3.78 4.44
C PRO A 53 -13.07 4.82 5.02
N VAL A 54 -11.81 4.45 5.20
CA VAL A 54 -10.76 5.39 5.64
C VAL A 54 -10.49 6.42 4.55
N TYR A 55 -10.45 6.00 3.28
CA TYR A 55 -10.22 6.89 2.15
C TYR A 55 -11.36 7.88 1.95
N GLU A 56 -12.62 7.43 2.12
CA GLU A 56 -13.80 8.28 2.07
C GLU A 56 -13.71 9.38 3.13
N LEU A 57 -13.45 9.02 4.39
CA LEU A 57 -13.33 10.00 5.48
C LEU A 57 -12.08 10.89 5.33
N LEU A 58 -10.98 10.36 4.79
CA LEU A 58 -9.79 11.16 4.50
C LEU A 58 -10.09 12.26 3.48
N ALA A 59 -10.86 11.94 2.42
CA ALA A 59 -11.19 12.90 1.37
C ALA A 59 -12.01 14.10 1.88
N GLU A 60 -12.75 13.91 2.98
CA GLU A 60 -13.51 14.97 3.65
C GLU A 60 -12.64 15.91 4.53
N GLN A 61 -11.37 15.55 4.77
CA GLN A 61 -10.48 16.37 5.60
C GLN A 61 -10.12 17.68 4.88
N PRO A 62 -9.98 18.80 5.64
CA PRO A 62 -9.71 20.11 5.09
C PRO A 62 -8.24 20.25 4.64
N LEU A 63 -7.88 19.60 3.54
CA LEU A 63 -6.56 19.65 2.93
C LEU A 63 -6.61 20.32 1.54
N GLU A 64 -5.50 20.92 1.13
CA GLU A 64 -5.33 21.45 -0.23
C GLU A 64 -5.06 20.28 -1.19
N TRP A 65 -6.12 19.56 -1.61
CA TRP A 65 -5.99 18.35 -2.43
C TRP A 65 -5.26 18.58 -3.74
N ALA A 66 -5.34 19.77 -4.33
CA ALA A 66 -4.57 20.13 -5.52
C ALA A 66 -3.03 20.04 -5.33
N ARG A 67 -2.57 19.92 -4.10
CA ARG A 67 -1.17 19.73 -3.73
C ARG A 67 -0.82 18.26 -3.41
N VAL A 68 -1.78 17.35 -3.57
CA VAL A 68 -1.60 15.93 -3.26
C VAL A 68 -1.55 15.10 -4.53
N GLU A 69 -0.45 14.36 -4.69
CA GLU A 69 -0.28 13.33 -5.70
C GLU A 69 -0.59 11.96 -5.09
N VAL A 70 -1.46 11.21 -5.76
CA VAL A 70 -1.92 9.89 -5.34
C VAL A 70 -1.40 8.85 -6.33
N GLY A 71 -0.62 7.90 -5.86
CA GLY A 71 -0.23 6.71 -6.58
C GLY A 71 -0.78 5.44 -5.92
N LEU A 72 -0.36 4.30 -6.42
CA LEU A 72 -0.77 2.99 -5.91
C LEU A 72 0.43 2.20 -5.38
N ALA A 73 0.22 1.43 -4.29
CA ALA A 73 1.21 0.49 -3.78
C ALA A 73 1.31 -0.76 -4.67
N ASP A 74 0.20 -1.17 -5.24
CA ASP A 74 0.13 -2.28 -6.20
C ASP A 74 -1.09 -2.14 -7.11
N GLU A 75 -1.08 -2.89 -8.21
CA GLU A 75 -2.22 -2.92 -9.13
C GLU A 75 -2.34 -4.29 -9.84
N ARG A 76 -3.56 -4.67 -10.13
CA ARG A 76 -3.89 -5.76 -11.01
C ARG A 76 -3.65 -5.33 -12.45
N TRP A 77 -3.10 -6.22 -13.28
CA TRP A 77 -2.93 -5.94 -14.71
C TRP A 77 -4.29 -5.92 -15.42
N LEU A 78 -5.04 -4.85 -15.18
CA LEU A 78 -6.39 -4.56 -15.67
C LEU A 78 -6.48 -3.13 -16.18
N SER A 79 -7.52 -2.85 -16.97
CA SER A 79 -7.88 -1.47 -17.28
C SER A 79 -8.14 -0.69 -15.97
N PRO A 80 -7.67 0.55 -15.85
CA PRO A 80 -7.97 1.40 -14.69
C PRO A 80 -9.46 1.72 -14.49
N GLN A 81 -10.31 1.41 -15.49
CA GLN A 81 -11.76 1.52 -15.45
C GLN A 81 -12.46 0.24 -15.00
N ASP A 82 -11.72 -0.88 -14.91
CA ASP A 82 -12.27 -2.15 -14.44
C ASP A 82 -12.56 -2.07 -12.94
N ARG A 83 -13.72 -2.57 -12.52
CA ARG A 83 -14.15 -2.56 -11.10
C ARG A 83 -13.23 -3.36 -10.18
N ASP A 84 -12.50 -4.30 -10.73
CA ASP A 84 -11.52 -5.11 -10.01
C ASP A 84 -10.13 -4.45 -9.97
N SER A 85 -9.91 -3.26 -10.56
CA SER A 85 -8.65 -2.52 -10.44
C SER A 85 -8.59 -1.73 -9.13
N ASN A 86 -7.38 -1.55 -8.60
CA ASN A 86 -7.15 -0.68 -7.44
C ASN A 86 -7.38 0.80 -7.84
N ALA A 87 -7.08 1.16 -9.08
CA ALA A 87 -7.35 2.49 -9.62
C ALA A 87 -8.82 2.84 -9.59
N TRP A 88 -9.70 1.89 -9.95
CA TRP A 88 -11.15 2.10 -9.88
C TRP A 88 -11.60 2.33 -8.43
N LEU A 89 -11.14 1.49 -7.50
CA LEU A 89 -11.46 1.62 -6.08
C LEU A 89 -11.04 2.99 -5.54
N VAL A 90 -9.78 3.38 -5.73
CA VAL A 90 -9.25 4.65 -5.23
C VAL A 90 -10.00 5.84 -5.87
N ARG A 91 -10.37 5.75 -7.14
CA ARG A 91 -11.16 6.78 -7.79
C ARG A 91 -12.52 6.96 -7.11
N HIS A 92 -13.20 5.87 -6.77
CA HIS A 92 -14.57 5.91 -6.22
C HIS A 92 -14.60 6.19 -4.71
N SER A 93 -13.62 5.71 -3.95
CA SER A 93 -13.58 5.90 -2.50
C SER A 93 -12.80 7.15 -2.06
N PHE A 94 -12.03 7.77 -2.97
CA PHE A 94 -11.19 8.92 -2.62
C PHE A 94 -11.26 10.06 -3.64
N LEU A 95 -10.81 9.83 -4.89
CA LEU A 95 -10.57 10.92 -5.85
C LEU A 95 -11.83 11.69 -6.25
N ASN A 96 -12.98 11.03 -6.28
CA ASN A 96 -14.26 11.69 -6.58
C ASN A 96 -14.68 12.69 -5.49
N LEU A 97 -14.12 12.58 -4.27
CA LEU A 97 -14.41 13.45 -3.14
C LEU A 97 -13.26 14.45 -2.88
N ALA A 98 -12.01 14.03 -3.11
CA ALA A 98 -10.80 14.85 -2.93
C ALA A 98 -10.53 15.70 -4.19
N GLU A 99 -11.36 16.73 -4.41
CA GLU A 99 -11.33 17.55 -5.62
C GLU A 99 -9.95 18.21 -5.83
N GLY A 100 -9.41 18.02 -7.03
CA GLY A 100 -8.10 18.56 -7.42
C GLY A 100 -6.91 17.64 -7.13
N ALA A 101 -7.07 16.55 -6.40
CA ALA A 101 -5.97 15.59 -6.18
C ALA A 101 -5.50 15.01 -7.52
N HIS A 102 -4.18 14.96 -7.71
CA HIS A 102 -3.56 14.40 -8.91
C HIS A 102 -3.37 12.89 -8.77
N PHE A 103 -3.88 12.10 -9.73
CA PHE A 103 -3.76 10.66 -9.70
C PHE A 103 -2.84 10.13 -10.79
N ASP A 104 -1.85 9.32 -10.38
CA ASP A 104 -0.91 8.63 -11.26
C ASP A 104 -1.16 7.10 -11.20
N PRO A 105 -1.90 6.52 -12.18
CA PRO A 105 -2.19 5.10 -12.20
C PRO A 105 -0.98 4.28 -12.62
N LEU A 106 -0.81 3.08 -12.03
CA LEU A 106 0.24 2.13 -12.41
C LEU A 106 0.02 1.49 -13.78
N VAL A 107 -1.24 1.26 -14.16
CA VAL A 107 -1.59 0.72 -15.48
C VAL A 107 -2.04 1.85 -16.40
N ARG A 108 -1.41 1.92 -17.58
CA ARG A 108 -1.69 2.93 -18.61
C ARG A 108 -2.20 2.23 -19.87
N VAL A 109 -3.36 2.65 -20.35
CA VAL A 109 -3.98 2.10 -21.55
C VAL A 109 -3.03 2.23 -22.76
N GLY A 110 -2.89 1.15 -23.53
CA GLY A 110 -2.02 1.10 -24.71
C GLY A 110 -0.54 0.78 -24.45
N LYS A 111 -0.15 0.63 -23.17
CA LYS A 111 1.21 0.19 -22.80
C LYS A 111 1.21 -1.27 -22.35
N SER A 112 2.31 -1.97 -22.58
CA SER A 112 2.57 -3.30 -22.03
C SER A 112 2.83 -3.25 -20.52
N LEU A 113 2.75 -4.39 -19.84
CA LEU A 113 3.09 -4.53 -18.43
C LEU A 113 4.51 -4.02 -18.13
N ALA A 114 5.47 -4.37 -18.99
CA ALA A 114 6.86 -3.96 -18.83
C ALA A 114 7.05 -2.44 -18.95
N GLU A 115 6.37 -1.81 -19.91
CA GLU A 115 6.38 -0.35 -20.06
C GLU A 115 5.72 0.35 -18.87
N CYS A 116 4.62 -0.18 -18.34
CA CYS A 116 3.98 0.38 -17.14
C CYS A 116 4.88 0.28 -15.91
N VAL A 117 5.57 -0.85 -15.71
CA VAL A 117 6.57 -0.99 -14.63
C VAL A 117 7.75 -0.05 -14.83
N HIS A 118 8.21 0.13 -16.05
CA HIS A 118 9.27 1.09 -16.38
C HIS A 118 8.84 2.51 -16.02
N ASP A 119 7.65 2.94 -16.44
CA ASP A 119 7.10 4.26 -16.12
C ASP A 119 6.95 4.47 -14.60
N ALA A 120 6.42 3.46 -13.88
CA ALA A 120 6.29 3.52 -12.42
C ALA A 120 7.64 3.73 -11.73
N ASN A 121 8.69 3.08 -12.23
CA ASN A 121 10.04 3.25 -11.70
C ASN A 121 10.63 4.62 -12.05
N LEU A 122 10.41 5.13 -13.25
CA LEU A 122 10.81 6.49 -13.63
C LEU A 122 10.08 7.52 -12.75
N GLN A 123 8.77 7.36 -12.57
CA GLN A 123 7.99 8.23 -11.71
C GLN A 123 8.53 8.22 -10.28
N ALA A 124 8.85 7.05 -9.73
CA ALA A 124 9.41 6.95 -8.38
C ALA A 124 10.82 7.57 -8.26
N GLU A 125 11.59 7.59 -9.34
CA GLU A 125 12.94 8.16 -9.38
C GLU A 125 12.93 9.70 -9.50
N TYR A 126 12.01 10.24 -10.33
CA TYR A 126 11.97 11.68 -10.65
C TYR A 126 10.95 12.48 -9.86
N SER A 127 10.01 11.82 -9.17
CA SER A 127 9.05 12.50 -8.30
C SER A 127 9.58 12.66 -6.89
N GLN A 128 8.91 13.55 -6.13
CA GLN A 128 9.13 13.62 -4.68
C GLN A 128 8.85 12.24 -4.05
N PRO A 129 9.70 11.77 -3.13
CA PRO A 129 9.44 10.54 -2.40
C PRO A 129 8.06 10.59 -1.72
N ALA A 130 7.34 9.47 -1.72
CA ALA A 130 6.06 9.41 -1.05
C ALA A 130 6.23 9.63 0.46
N CYS A 131 5.45 10.55 1.03
CA CYS A 131 5.45 10.77 2.47
C CYS A 131 4.66 9.70 3.22
N LEU A 132 3.76 8.98 2.50
CA LEU A 132 2.86 7.99 3.07
C LEU A 132 2.63 6.82 2.11
N VAL A 133 2.62 5.60 2.64
CA VAL A 133 2.02 4.43 1.99
C VAL A 133 1.03 3.76 2.91
N VAL A 134 -0.12 3.38 2.36
CA VAL A 134 -1.13 2.56 3.03
C VAL A 134 -1.09 1.16 2.45
N LEU A 135 -0.89 0.18 3.30
CA LEU A 135 -0.80 -1.24 2.97
C LEU A 135 -1.95 -2.03 3.61
N GLY A 136 -2.35 -3.11 2.97
CA GLY A 136 -3.16 -4.17 3.54
C GLY A 136 -2.34 -5.45 3.72
N MET A 137 -2.95 -6.46 4.35
CA MET A 137 -2.38 -7.81 4.46
C MET A 137 -3.45 -8.85 4.15
N GLY A 138 -3.12 -9.84 3.34
CA GLY A 138 -3.97 -11.01 3.11
C GLY A 138 -4.01 -11.97 4.29
N ASN A 139 -4.95 -12.93 4.30
CA ASN A 139 -4.97 -14.02 5.29
C ASN A 139 -3.83 -15.03 5.10
N ASP A 140 -3.18 -14.99 3.94
CA ASP A 140 -1.96 -15.73 3.61
C ASP A 140 -0.69 -14.96 3.94
N GLY A 141 -0.80 -13.74 4.50
CA GLY A 141 0.32 -12.88 4.86
C GLY A 141 0.93 -12.08 3.70
N HIS A 142 0.30 -12.07 2.51
CA HIS A 142 0.75 -11.18 1.44
C HIS A 142 0.52 -9.70 1.79
N THR A 143 1.32 -8.81 1.25
CA THR A 143 1.11 -7.35 1.27
C THR A 143 1.40 -6.77 -0.10
N ALA A 144 0.73 -5.67 -0.47
CA ALA A 144 0.70 -5.21 -1.86
C ALA A 144 0.38 -6.41 -2.77
N SER A 145 1.18 -6.68 -3.81
CA SER A 145 1.06 -7.91 -4.60
C SER A 145 2.25 -8.87 -4.40
N LEU A 146 2.90 -8.85 -3.24
CA LEU A 146 3.92 -9.82 -2.86
C LEU A 146 3.22 -11.07 -2.28
N PHE A 147 2.91 -12.06 -3.12
CA PHE A 147 2.19 -13.28 -2.72
C PHE A 147 3.13 -14.41 -2.33
N PRO A 148 2.87 -15.12 -1.20
CA PRO A 148 3.64 -16.29 -0.85
C PRO A 148 3.51 -17.37 -1.95
N GLY A 149 4.63 -17.96 -2.33
CA GLY A 149 4.68 -19.00 -3.36
C GLY A 149 4.55 -18.49 -4.80
N SER A 150 4.41 -17.19 -5.04
CA SER A 150 4.43 -16.67 -6.41
C SER A 150 5.80 -16.84 -7.07
N ARG A 151 5.80 -17.09 -8.38
CA ARG A 151 7.00 -17.37 -9.17
C ARG A 151 8.06 -16.26 -9.07
N ASP A 152 7.60 -15.03 -8.99
CA ASP A 152 8.47 -13.84 -9.04
C ASP A 152 8.74 -13.23 -7.66
N LEU A 153 8.27 -13.85 -6.56
CA LEU A 153 8.40 -13.28 -5.21
C LEU A 153 9.85 -12.97 -4.86
N GLU A 154 10.75 -13.93 -5.04
CA GLU A 154 12.18 -13.76 -4.73
C GLU A 154 12.79 -12.59 -5.49
N ARG A 155 12.50 -12.50 -6.80
CA ARG A 155 12.96 -11.41 -7.65
C ARG A 155 12.41 -10.06 -7.19
N ALA A 156 11.15 -10.00 -6.74
CA ALA A 156 10.54 -8.77 -6.22
C ALA A 156 11.13 -8.38 -4.86
N LEU A 157 11.41 -9.35 -3.98
CA LEU A 157 12.00 -9.12 -2.66
C LEU A 157 13.44 -8.59 -2.75
N GLN A 158 14.23 -9.09 -3.70
CA GLN A 158 15.64 -8.72 -3.88
C GLN A 158 15.86 -7.61 -4.92
N GLY A 159 14.80 -7.16 -5.59
CA GLY A 159 14.90 -6.18 -6.66
C GLY A 159 15.43 -4.83 -6.19
N SER A 160 16.22 -4.17 -7.04
CA SER A 160 16.79 -2.83 -6.78
C SER A 160 15.89 -1.68 -7.19
N LYS A 161 14.76 -1.97 -7.85
CA LYS A 161 13.81 -0.96 -8.33
C LYS A 161 12.60 -0.84 -7.41
N PRO A 162 11.98 0.35 -7.31
CA PRO A 162 10.79 0.59 -6.49
C PRO A 162 9.58 -0.28 -6.85
N TYR A 163 9.37 -0.56 -8.13
CA TYR A 163 8.27 -1.38 -8.62
C TYR A 163 8.75 -2.56 -9.45
N ALA A 164 8.01 -3.67 -9.36
CA ALA A 164 8.25 -4.88 -10.15
C ALA A 164 6.94 -5.44 -10.73
N ALA A 165 7.03 -6.11 -11.88
CA ALA A 165 5.98 -7.02 -12.33
C ALA A 165 6.07 -8.31 -11.52
N LEU A 166 4.90 -8.91 -11.23
CA LEU A 166 4.80 -10.18 -10.51
C LEU A 166 3.72 -11.05 -11.17
N ASP A 167 4.08 -12.32 -11.40
CA ASP A 167 3.14 -13.36 -11.81
C ASP A 167 2.75 -14.18 -10.58
N ALA A 168 1.50 -14.02 -10.16
CA ALA A 168 0.87 -14.73 -9.05
C ALA A 168 0.09 -15.97 -9.51
N SER A 169 0.37 -16.52 -10.71
CA SER A 169 -0.22 -17.76 -11.18
C SER A 169 0.03 -18.88 -10.18
N GLY A 170 -1.02 -19.62 -9.84
CA GLY A 170 -0.97 -20.66 -8.82
C GLY A 170 -1.14 -20.20 -7.37
N CYS A 171 -1.24 -18.88 -7.12
CA CYS A 171 -1.58 -18.33 -5.80
C CYS A 171 -3.11 -18.16 -5.69
N PRO A 172 -3.83 -18.95 -4.87
CA PRO A 172 -5.30 -18.95 -4.86
C PRO A 172 -5.90 -17.59 -4.52
N VAL A 173 -5.21 -16.79 -3.70
CA VAL A 173 -5.66 -15.46 -3.26
C VAL A 173 -5.58 -14.43 -4.39
N ALA A 174 -4.74 -14.65 -5.42
CA ALA A 174 -4.67 -13.79 -6.59
C ALA A 174 -5.91 -13.87 -7.49
N ARG A 175 -6.74 -14.93 -7.33
CA ARG A 175 -7.94 -15.22 -8.11
C ARG A 175 -7.64 -15.23 -9.62
N ASP A 176 -8.48 -14.57 -10.44
CA ASP A 176 -8.35 -14.53 -11.89
C ASP A 176 -7.29 -13.53 -12.40
N TRP A 177 -6.82 -12.64 -11.53
CA TRP A 177 -5.90 -11.57 -11.87
C TRP A 177 -4.48 -11.89 -11.41
N HIS A 178 -3.74 -12.66 -12.22
CA HIS A 178 -2.42 -13.17 -11.84
C HIS A 178 -1.30 -12.17 -12.08
N LEU A 179 -1.38 -11.39 -13.16
CA LEU A 179 -0.36 -10.39 -13.46
C LEU A 179 -0.57 -9.14 -12.62
N ARG A 180 0.50 -8.65 -12.01
CA ARG A 180 0.50 -7.56 -11.05
C ARG A 180 1.65 -6.59 -11.30
N ILE A 181 1.46 -5.34 -10.88
CA ILE A 181 2.54 -4.40 -10.59
C ILE A 181 2.56 -4.21 -9.08
N THR A 182 3.71 -4.29 -8.45
CA THR A 182 3.83 -4.23 -6.99
C THR A 182 4.98 -3.34 -6.55
N LEU A 183 4.75 -2.58 -5.48
CA LEU A 183 5.81 -1.93 -4.73
C LEU A 183 6.71 -3.00 -4.10
N THR A 184 8.01 -2.81 -4.18
CA THR A 184 9.03 -3.72 -3.64
C THR A 184 9.52 -3.23 -2.26
N PRO A 185 10.31 -4.03 -1.50
CA PRO A 185 10.96 -3.53 -0.29
C PRO A 185 11.85 -2.32 -0.55
N ARG A 186 12.47 -2.23 -1.74
CA ARG A 186 13.25 -1.05 -2.16
C ARG A 186 12.38 0.20 -2.28
N GLY A 187 11.19 0.08 -2.86
CA GLY A 187 10.23 1.17 -2.95
C GLY A 187 9.71 1.59 -1.57
N LEU A 188 9.39 0.62 -0.70
CA LEU A 188 8.97 0.87 0.68
C LEU A 188 10.04 1.61 1.50
N ALA A 189 11.32 1.32 1.28
CA ALA A 189 12.42 1.96 1.99
C ALA A 189 12.50 3.48 1.76
N SER A 190 11.96 3.99 0.66
CA SER A 190 11.96 5.41 0.31
C SER A 190 10.76 6.18 0.89
N VAL A 191 9.78 5.51 1.50
CA VAL A 191 8.55 6.14 1.99
C VAL A 191 8.71 6.68 3.40
N GLY A 192 8.25 7.91 3.63
CA GLY A 192 8.39 8.61 4.91
C GLY A 192 7.53 8.02 6.04
N ASN A 193 6.32 7.53 5.77
CA ASN A 193 5.44 6.89 6.74
C ASN A 193 4.76 5.66 6.11
N ARG A 194 4.70 4.57 6.87
CA ARG A 194 4.14 3.30 6.41
C ARG A 194 3.05 2.86 7.36
N LEU A 195 1.82 2.74 6.86
CA LEU A 195 0.66 2.26 7.61
C LEU A 195 0.22 0.89 7.07
N LEU A 196 -0.03 -0.05 7.96
CA LEU A 196 -0.66 -1.34 7.65
C LEU A 196 -2.04 -1.36 8.31
N LEU A 197 -3.08 -1.50 7.51
CA LEU A 197 -4.46 -1.47 7.97
C LEU A 197 -5.02 -2.90 8.10
N LEU A 198 -5.38 -3.28 9.31
CA LEU A 198 -5.89 -4.60 9.63
C LEU A 198 -7.26 -4.51 10.32
N ARG A 199 -8.20 -5.38 9.93
CA ARG A 199 -9.51 -5.49 10.54
C ARG A 199 -9.85 -6.96 10.81
N GLY A 200 -10.32 -7.22 12.04
CA GLY A 200 -10.69 -8.55 12.48
C GLY A 200 -9.57 -9.34 13.16
N LYS A 201 -9.94 -10.28 14.03
CA LYS A 201 -9.01 -11.09 14.84
C LYS A 201 -8.07 -11.93 13.98
N GLN A 202 -8.61 -12.54 12.91
CA GLN A 202 -7.81 -13.39 12.02
C GLN A 202 -6.58 -12.65 11.42
N LYS A 203 -6.73 -11.36 11.08
CA LYS A 203 -5.61 -10.57 10.56
C LYS A 203 -4.52 -10.37 11.61
N LEU A 204 -4.90 -10.15 12.88
CA LEU A 204 -3.93 -10.03 13.95
C LEU A 204 -3.19 -11.34 14.19
N GLU A 205 -3.91 -12.48 14.20
CA GLU A 205 -3.32 -13.82 14.36
C GLU A 205 -2.31 -14.13 13.23
N VAL A 206 -2.63 -13.76 11.98
CA VAL A 206 -1.69 -13.91 10.84
C VAL A 206 -0.46 -13.04 11.01
N LEU A 207 -0.60 -11.80 11.47
CA LEU A 207 0.54 -10.92 11.75
C LEU A 207 1.43 -11.49 12.87
N GLU A 208 0.83 -11.98 13.96
CA GLU A 208 1.55 -12.60 15.07
C GLU A 208 2.28 -13.88 14.61
N ALA A 209 1.64 -14.70 13.78
CA ALA A 209 2.26 -15.89 13.19
C ALA A 209 3.43 -15.51 12.25
N ALA A 210 3.29 -14.44 11.46
CA ALA A 210 4.35 -13.93 10.61
C ALA A 210 5.56 -13.50 11.45
N LEU A 211 5.36 -12.71 12.51
CA LEU A 211 6.42 -12.25 13.41
C LEU A 211 7.12 -13.41 14.15
N ALA A 212 6.36 -14.44 14.52
CA ALA A 212 6.91 -15.65 15.16
C ALA A 212 7.72 -16.50 14.18
N SER A 213 7.27 -16.59 12.92
CA SER A 213 7.93 -17.37 11.87
C SER A 213 9.23 -16.72 11.41
N GLY A 214 9.24 -15.40 11.17
CA GLY A 214 10.36 -14.69 10.56
C GLY A 214 10.60 -15.02 9.08
N ASP A 215 9.77 -15.86 8.45
CA ASP A 215 9.93 -16.31 7.07
C ASP A 215 9.18 -15.39 6.11
N VAL A 216 9.93 -14.54 5.40
CA VAL A 216 9.41 -13.56 4.43
C VAL A 216 8.78 -14.22 3.20
N HIS A 217 9.19 -15.44 2.85
CA HIS A 217 8.61 -16.18 1.71
C HIS A 217 7.24 -16.74 2.06
N ARG A 218 7.05 -17.12 3.31
CA ARG A 218 5.76 -17.59 3.84
C ARG A 218 4.82 -16.43 4.17
N TYR A 219 5.36 -15.31 4.66
CA TYR A 219 4.61 -14.14 5.07
C TYR A 219 5.25 -12.86 4.50
N PRO A 220 4.99 -12.51 3.24
CA PRO A 220 5.63 -11.36 2.59
C PRO A 220 5.39 -10.00 3.27
N VAL A 221 4.39 -9.87 4.15
CA VAL A 221 4.21 -8.68 4.99
C VAL A 221 5.46 -8.35 5.82
N LEU A 222 6.29 -9.35 6.13
CA LEU A 222 7.56 -9.16 6.82
C LEU A 222 8.52 -8.27 6.03
N ALA A 223 8.44 -8.26 4.69
CA ALA A 223 9.23 -7.37 3.86
C ALA A 223 8.88 -5.89 4.08
N ALA A 224 7.61 -5.58 4.40
CA ALA A 224 7.20 -4.22 4.75
C ALA A 224 7.63 -3.85 6.18
N ILE A 225 7.66 -4.80 7.09
CA ILE A 225 8.13 -4.61 8.48
C ILE A 225 9.64 -4.39 8.49
N ASP A 226 10.40 -5.20 7.74
CA ASP A 226 11.86 -5.18 7.73
C ASP A 226 12.47 -4.14 6.77
N ALA A 227 11.67 -3.52 5.91
CA ALA A 227 12.15 -2.51 4.99
C ALA A 227 12.89 -1.37 5.74
N PRO A 228 14.08 -0.93 5.30
CA PRO A 228 14.82 0.16 5.94
C PRO A 228 13.98 1.44 6.07
N GLY A 229 14.26 2.24 7.10
CA GLY A 229 13.57 3.50 7.35
C GLY A 229 12.63 3.46 8.56
N PRO A 230 11.52 4.23 8.55
CA PRO A 230 10.62 4.34 9.70
C PRO A 230 9.93 3.01 10.02
N LYS A 231 9.53 2.84 11.28
CA LYS A 231 8.75 1.67 11.73
C LYS A 231 7.41 1.61 10.98
N LEU A 232 6.96 0.39 10.69
CA LEU A 232 5.62 0.16 10.18
C LEU A 232 4.60 0.38 11.32
N ARG A 233 3.65 1.28 11.13
CA ARG A 233 2.53 1.44 12.06
C ARG A 233 1.37 0.56 11.61
N VAL A 234 1.00 -0.37 12.47
CA VAL A 234 -0.10 -1.31 12.24
C VAL A 234 -1.31 -0.79 13.00
N HIS A 235 -2.35 -0.39 12.29
CA HIS A 235 -3.64 -0.02 12.87
C HIS A 235 -4.59 -1.20 12.79
N TRP A 236 -5.04 -1.66 13.96
CA TRP A 236 -5.91 -2.82 14.05
C TRP A 236 -7.17 -2.52 14.88
N CYS A 237 -8.32 -3.03 14.41
CA CYS A 237 -9.56 -3.16 15.19
C CYS A 237 -10.09 -4.60 15.10
N GLY A 238 -10.78 -5.01 16.17
CA GLY A 238 -11.34 -6.37 16.34
C GLY A 238 -12.60 -6.65 15.54
#